data_86f67277d069396eab2ac768ae7318df
#
_entry.id   86f67277d069396eab2ac768ae7318df
#
_cell.length_a   1.000
_cell.length_b   1.000
_cell.length_c   1.000
_cell.angle_alpha   90.00
_cell.angle_beta   90.00
_cell.angle_gamma   90.00
#
_symmetry.space_group_name_H-M   'P 1'
#
loop_
_entity.id
_entity.type
_entity.pdbx_description
1 polymer ?
#
loop_
_entity_poly.entity_id
_entity_poly.type
_entity_poly.pdbx_seq_one_letter_code
_entity_poly.pdbx_strand_id
1 'polypeptide(L)'
;MIALRLLWREFVSGQLTLLALAIVVSVAAMTTTEVLTDRIDRAMRADAAALLGGDLKLRGPRPIDPLWLEKANALGVASTETIEFPSVIGSGSKFELTGVKIITDGYPLKGQLEIANTRAGVGYPTSSIPTSGTAWADPQLASKLDIDVGDRVSVGETELQITQILVFEPDRGGSFVSLTPRLLMNQADLKASQLIQPGSRVRYITLFADGDLEQFKAFIEPKLDISQRLRGVVDGRPEVGNALTRATTYLSLAGLLTVLLSGAAIAMTANRWATDHIADSALFRTFGLSGREALGIFTTELVVLGGVASLLGVVIGYGLQLILVDTIAGLLTISLPEPSARPAFLGVLTGFVILFGFAAPALIMLANVPPIRVFKRDYQVSGVGQAGRYGFALVAIGLLGYLYSDDWLLTGWVLLAVIILVALVSLIGQLVIRSLGPLERVGPAWRFGIQQLIRDPGSSGGQLMAFALTALAIAMVALIRFDLIATWETQVPTDAPNTFALNITDDDQVAFIEAVTSRGGDLAPLYPIVRGRLETVNEIPLIEHLQGIEPPGSVRRELSLTESGVLGRDNQVDRGRFFTNADGPGLVTVESKLFDELDLQLGDIIHYTVGPDRISAEVVGS
;
A
#
# COMPACT_ATOMS: atom_id res chain seq x y z
N MET A 1 43.24 -15.09 -14.51
CA MET A 1 44.32 -14.98 -13.51
C MET A 1 44.87 -13.56 -13.35
N ILE A 2 45.19 -12.83 -14.46
CA ILE A 2 45.76 -11.47 -14.38
C ILE A 2 44.81 -10.51 -13.68
N ALA A 3 43.52 -10.45 -14.04
CA ALA A 3 42.51 -9.60 -13.45
C ALA A 3 42.37 -9.81 -11.93
N LEU A 4 42.38 -11.06 -11.42
CA LEU A 4 42.28 -11.35 -10.01
C LEU A 4 43.51 -10.91 -9.20
N ARG A 5 44.71 -10.99 -9.79
CA ARG A 5 45.95 -10.51 -9.15
C ARG A 5 45.97 -8.97 -9.12
N LEU A 6 45.50 -8.31 -10.17
CA LEU A 6 45.34 -6.86 -10.22
C LEU A 6 44.35 -6.40 -9.17
N LEU A 7 43.17 -6.99 -9.13
CA LEU A 7 42.12 -6.70 -8.15
C LEU A 7 42.64 -6.80 -6.70
N TRP A 8 43.34 -7.88 -6.35
CA TRP A 8 43.92 -8.02 -5.02
C TRP A 8 44.93 -6.92 -4.68
N ARG A 9 45.80 -6.60 -5.60
CA ARG A 9 46.83 -5.54 -5.44
C ARG A 9 46.18 -4.17 -5.27
N GLU A 10 45.16 -3.87 -6.07
CA GLU A 10 44.44 -2.59 -6.05
C GLU A 10 43.55 -2.44 -4.82
N PHE A 11 42.94 -3.54 -4.38
CA PHE A 11 42.21 -3.56 -3.14
C PHE A 11 43.11 -3.28 -1.91
N VAL A 12 44.28 -3.93 -1.85
CA VAL A 12 45.27 -3.70 -0.80
C VAL A 12 45.88 -2.29 -0.85
N SER A 13 46.06 -1.72 -2.05
CA SER A 13 46.54 -0.33 -2.23
C SER A 13 45.47 0.73 -1.95
N GLY A 14 44.21 0.35 -1.73
CA GLY A 14 43.11 1.26 -1.42
C GLY A 14 42.45 1.93 -2.62
N GLN A 15 42.85 1.60 -3.85
CA GLN A 15 42.32 2.24 -5.05
C GLN A 15 40.85 1.85 -5.33
N LEU A 16 40.49 0.60 -5.04
CA LEU A 16 39.15 0.06 -5.24
C LEU A 16 38.25 0.15 -3.99
N THR A 17 38.81 0.50 -2.83
CA THR A 17 38.05 0.51 -1.56
C THR A 17 36.87 1.47 -1.57
N LEU A 18 37.02 2.66 -2.14
CA LEU A 18 35.94 3.65 -2.25
C LEU A 18 34.82 3.15 -3.16
N LEU A 19 35.18 2.51 -4.28
CA LEU A 19 34.20 1.94 -5.20
C LEU A 19 33.46 0.76 -4.57
N ALA A 20 34.20 -0.15 -3.92
CA ALA A 20 33.63 -1.27 -3.17
C ALA A 20 32.69 -0.78 -2.06
N LEU A 21 33.14 0.21 -1.27
CA LEU A 21 32.32 0.79 -0.19
C LEU A 21 31.04 1.44 -0.74
N ALA A 22 31.13 2.17 -1.83
CA ALA A 22 29.96 2.76 -2.48
C ALA A 22 28.94 1.69 -2.90
N ILE A 23 29.40 0.57 -3.48
CA ILE A 23 28.52 -0.55 -3.86
C ILE A 23 27.93 -1.21 -2.60
N VAL A 24 28.75 -1.53 -1.59
CA VAL A 24 28.29 -2.15 -0.34
C VAL A 24 27.21 -1.33 0.34
N VAL A 25 27.46 -0.03 0.52
CA VAL A 25 26.50 0.88 1.18
C VAL A 25 25.20 0.98 0.37
N SER A 26 25.32 1.09 -0.95
CA SER A 26 24.18 1.17 -1.85
C SER A 26 23.31 -0.07 -1.78
N VAL A 27 23.95 -1.24 -1.94
CA VAL A 27 23.23 -2.52 -1.92
C VAL A 27 22.68 -2.80 -0.52
N ALA A 28 23.41 -2.46 0.55
CA ALA A 28 22.92 -2.62 1.92
C ALA A 28 21.67 -1.75 2.17
N ALA A 29 21.70 -0.48 1.79
CA ALA A 29 20.56 0.42 1.96
C ALA A 29 19.34 -0.06 1.16
N MET A 30 19.53 -0.45 -0.12
CA MET A 30 18.46 -0.98 -0.97
C MET A 30 17.90 -2.28 -0.42
N THR A 31 18.77 -3.23 -0.05
CA THR A 31 18.32 -4.52 0.50
C THR A 31 17.58 -4.34 1.83
N THR A 32 18.06 -3.45 2.71
CA THR A 32 17.37 -3.14 3.97
C THR A 32 15.95 -2.64 3.74
N THR A 33 15.80 -1.67 2.83
CA THR A 33 14.50 -1.08 2.48
C THR A 33 13.60 -2.13 1.84
N GLU A 34 14.11 -2.91 0.89
CA GLU A 34 13.31 -3.90 0.15
C GLU A 34 12.86 -5.05 1.04
N VAL A 35 13.72 -5.58 1.91
CA VAL A 35 13.34 -6.62 2.88
C VAL A 35 12.26 -6.11 3.83
N LEU A 36 12.40 -4.88 4.32
CA LEU A 36 11.41 -4.29 5.21
C LEU A 36 10.06 -4.09 4.48
N THR A 37 10.09 -3.55 3.26
CA THR A 37 8.89 -3.36 2.42
C THR A 37 8.19 -4.68 2.12
N ASP A 38 8.93 -5.72 1.70
CA ASP A 38 8.40 -7.06 1.42
C ASP A 38 7.75 -7.68 2.67
N ARG A 39 8.38 -7.53 3.85
CA ARG A 39 7.82 -8.04 5.11
C ARG A 39 6.56 -7.30 5.53
N ILE A 40 6.54 -5.98 5.43
CA ILE A 40 5.38 -5.15 5.76
C ILE A 40 4.22 -5.47 4.80
N ASP A 41 4.47 -5.51 3.49
CA ASP A 41 3.45 -5.83 2.49
C ASP A 41 2.83 -7.21 2.74
N ARG A 42 3.67 -8.23 2.98
CA ARG A 42 3.18 -9.58 3.28
C ARG A 42 2.43 -9.66 4.62
N ALA A 43 2.90 -8.95 5.66
CA ALA A 43 2.21 -8.89 6.93
C ALA A 43 0.83 -8.23 6.79
N MET A 44 0.76 -7.08 6.13
CA MET A 44 -0.50 -6.36 5.92
C MET A 44 -1.48 -7.15 5.05
N ARG A 45 -0.99 -7.83 4.00
CA ARG A 45 -1.83 -8.72 3.18
C ARG A 45 -2.34 -9.91 3.98
N ALA A 46 -1.49 -10.52 4.80
CA ALA A 46 -1.88 -11.64 5.65
C ALA A 46 -2.93 -11.23 6.70
N ASP A 47 -2.75 -10.07 7.34
CA ASP A 47 -3.72 -9.52 8.29
C ASP A 47 -5.05 -9.17 7.62
N ALA A 48 -4.99 -8.52 6.45
CA ALA A 48 -6.18 -8.20 5.69
C ALA A 48 -6.89 -9.45 5.14
N ALA A 49 -6.14 -10.50 4.74
CA ALA A 49 -6.70 -11.80 4.37
C ALA A 49 -7.36 -12.49 5.58
N ALA A 50 -6.72 -12.43 6.75
CA ALA A 50 -7.30 -12.94 7.99
C ALA A 50 -8.63 -12.25 8.33
N LEU A 51 -8.70 -10.92 8.14
CA LEU A 51 -9.92 -10.14 8.36
C LEU A 51 -10.98 -10.31 7.25
N LEU A 52 -10.62 -10.79 6.07
CA LEU A 52 -11.55 -11.12 4.98
C LEU A 52 -12.07 -12.57 5.10
N GLY A 53 -11.39 -13.40 5.88
CA GLY A 53 -11.64 -14.84 6.00
C GLY A 53 -11.05 -15.66 4.87
N GLY A 54 -10.28 -15.05 3.97
CA GLY A 54 -9.64 -15.64 2.78
C GLY A 54 -8.90 -14.60 1.95
N ASP A 55 -8.22 -15.01 0.90
CA ASP A 55 -7.48 -14.09 0.00
C ASP A 55 -8.41 -13.46 -1.06
N LEU A 56 -9.46 -14.17 -1.48
CA LEU A 56 -10.52 -13.67 -2.37
C LEU A 56 -11.89 -14.03 -1.79
N LYS A 57 -12.86 -13.13 -1.97
CA LYS A 57 -14.25 -13.27 -1.54
C LYS A 57 -15.17 -13.02 -2.72
N LEU A 58 -15.83 -14.08 -3.19
CA LEU A 58 -16.91 -13.98 -4.18
C LEU A 58 -18.24 -13.89 -3.45
N ARG A 59 -19.04 -12.87 -3.77
CA ARG A 59 -20.37 -12.68 -3.22
C ARG A 59 -21.41 -12.58 -4.33
N GLY A 60 -22.51 -13.30 -4.18
CA GLY A 60 -23.61 -13.26 -5.14
C GLY A 60 -24.96 -13.65 -4.53
N PRO A 61 -26.07 -13.49 -5.29
CA PRO A 61 -27.41 -13.91 -4.87
C PRO A 61 -27.69 -15.40 -5.13
N ARG A 62 -26.78 -16.11 -5.76
CA ARG A 62 -26.91 -17.52 -6.11
C ARG A 62 -25.68 -18.30 -5.65
N PRO A 63 -25.80 -19.62 -5.43
CA PRO A 63 -24.64 -20.48 -5.21
C PRO A 63 -23.61 -20.34 -6.34
N ILE A 64 -22.36 -20.60 -6.01
CA ILE A 64 -21.27 -20.61 -7.01
C ILE A 64 -21.47 -21.74 -8.01
N ASP A 65 -21.03 -21.52 -9.26
CA ASP A 65 -21.01 -22.57 -10.27
C ASP A 65 -20.02 -23.68 -9.86
N PRO A 66 -20.45 -24.96 -9.79
CA PRO A 66 -19.57 -26.09 -9.46
C PRO A 66 -18.31 -26.18 -10.33
N LEU A 67 -18.41 -25.77 -11.61
CA LEU A 67 -17.25 -25.73 -12.52
C LEU A 67 -16.14 -24.77 -12.04
N TRP A 68 -16.52 -23.72 -11.33
CA TRP A 68 -15.54 -22.78 -10.78
C TRP A 68 -14.83 -23.36 -9.56
N LEU A 69 -15.53 -24.16 -8.75
CA LEU A 69 -14.92 -24.90 -7.63
C LEU A 69 -13.96 -25.98 -8.12
N GLU A 70 -14.34 -26.71 -9.18
CA GLU A 70 -13.45 -27.69 -9.83
C GLU A 70 -12.18 -27.01 -10.36
N LYS A 71 -12.33 -25.83 -10.99
CA LYS A 71 -11.18 -25.06 -11.48
C LYS A 71 -10.31 -24.55 -10.33
N ALA A 72 -10.90 -24.07 -9.23
CA ALA A 72 -10.16 -23.68 -8.03
C ALA A 72 -9.33 -24.85 -7.50
N ASN A 73 -9.94 -26.02 -7.32
CA ASN A 73 -9.26 -27.23 -6.88
C ASN A 73 -8.12 -27.65 -7.82
N ALA A 74 -8.32 -27.57 -9.14
CA ALA A 74 -7.29 -27.87 -10.13
C ALA A 74 -6.08 -26.94 -10.06
N LEU A 75 -6.26 -25.71 -9.56
CA LEU A 75 -5.23 -24.71 -9.34
C LEU A 75 -4.66 -24.73 -7.91
N GLY A 76 -5.07 -25.71 -7.09
CA GLY A 76 -4.66 -25.80 -5.68
C GLY A 76 -5.25 -24.70 -4.80
N VAL A 77 -6.30 -24.01 -5.26
CA VAL A 77 -6.98 -22.95 -4.50
C VAL A 77 -8.00 -23.60 -3.56
N ALA A 78 -7.79 -23.41 -2.26
CA ALA A 78 -8.75 -23.83 -1.25
C ALA A 78 -10.01 -22.96 -1.31
N SER A 79 -11.19 -23.55 -1.07
CA SER A 79 -12.45 -22.84 -1.08
C SER A 79 -13.37 -23.28 0.05
N THR A 80 -14.16 -22.35 0.60
CA THR A 80 -15.24 -22.63 1.55
C THR A 80 -16.46 -21.77 1.24
N GLU A 81 -17.64 -22.30 1.45
CA GLU A 81 -18.90 -21.60 1.17
C GLU A 81 -19.58 -21.19 2.46
N THR A 82 -20.16 -19.99 2.44
CA THR A 82 -20.99 -19.48 3.52
C THR A 82 -22.27 -18.88 2.95
N ILE A 83 -23.35 -18.92 3.71
CA ILE A 83 -24.64 -18.38 3.31
C ILE A 83 -25.11 -17.41 4.40
N GLU A 84 -25.47 -16.20 4.03
CA GLU A 84 -25.93 -15.18 4.97
C GLU A 84 -27.31 -14.65 4.60
N PHE A 85 -28.19 -14.53 5.59
CA PHE A 85 -29.51 -13.91 5.44
C PHE A 85 -30.03 -13.44 6.80
N PRO A 86 -30.94 -12.44 6.84
CA PRO A 86 -31.64 -12.07 8.05
C PRO A 86 -32.77 -13.06 8.34
N SER A 87 -32.92 -13.46 9.60
CA SER A 87 -34.03 -14.29 10.08
C SER A 87 -34.40 -13.91 11.51
N VAL A 88 -35.59 -14.28 11.93
CA VAL A 88 -36.04 -14.09 13.31
C VAL A 88 -35.67 -15.32 14.12
N ILE A 89 -34.95 -15.11 15.22
CA ILE A 89 -34.57 -16.14 16.17
C ILE A 89 -35.38 -15.97 17.43
N GLY A 90 -35.91 -17.06 17.95
CA GLY A 90 -36.76 -17.04 19.13
C GLY A 90 -36.16 -17.82 20.31
N SER A 91 -36.47 -17.36 21.53
CA SER A 91 -36.23 -18.10 22.79
C SER A 91 -37.41 -17.85 23.74
N GLY A 92 -38.21 -18.87 23.96
CA GLY A 92 -39.46 -18.74 24.71
C GLY A 92 -40.41 -17.73 24.06
N SER A 93 -40.71 -16.62 24.75
CA SER A 93 -41.56 -15.53 24.25
C SER A 93 -40.79 -14.37 23.61
N LYS A 94 -39.46 -14.41 23.58
CA LYS A 94 -38.62 -13.36 23.02
C LYS A 94 -38.22 -13.70 21.58
N PHE A 95 -38.25 -12.71 20.69
CA PHE A 95 -37.90 -12.84 19.30
C PHE A 95 -36.99 -11.68 18.89
N GLU A 96 -35.93 -11.97 18.13
CA GLU A 96 -34.98 -10.96 17.67
C GLU A 96 -34.59 -11.19 16.21
N LEU A 97 -34.59 -10.09 15.41
CA LEU A 97 -34.12 -10.13 14.04
C LEU A 97 -32.57 -10.27 14.02
N THR A 98 -32.09 -11.36 13.47
CA THR A 98 -30.72 -11.80 13.59
C THR A 98 -30.14 -12.08 12.21
N GLY A 99 -28.89 -11.70 11.97
CA GLY A 99 -28.12 -12.13 10.80
C GLY A 99 -27.65 -13.58 11.00
N VAL A 100 -28.33 -14.52 10.36
CA VAL A 100 -27.92 -15.92 10.37
C VAL A 100 -26.83 -16.15 9.35
N LYS A 101 -25.75 -16.80 9.75
CA LYS A 101 -24.68 -17.24 8.87
C LYS A 101 -24.50 -18.75 8.98
N ILE A 102 -24.62 -19.38 7.84
CA ILE A 102 -24.39 -20.80 7.67
C ILE A 102 -22.98 -21.00 7.17
N ILE A 103 -22.25 -21.89 7.81
CA ILE A 103 -20.85 -22.15 7.51
C ILE A 103 -20.62 -23.64 7.24
N THR A 104 -19.60 -23.91 6.41
CA THR A 104 -19.12 -25.24 6.08
C THR A 104 -17.79 -25.52 6.75
N ASP A 105 -17.36 -26.78 6.71
CA ASP A 105 -16.04 -27.17 7.18
C ASP A 105 -14.93 -26.37 6.49
N GLY A 106 -13.89 -26.04 7.24
CA GLY A 106 -12.77 -25.22 6.77
C GLY A 106 -13.00 -23.71 6.84
N TYR A 107 -14.13 -23.25 7.35
CA TYR A 107 -14.36 -21.81 7.59
C TYR A 107 -13.76 -21.36 8.93
N PRO A 108 -13.07 -20.18 8.99
CA PRO A 108 -12.58 -19.38 7.86
C PRO A 108 -11.30 -19.99 7.25
N LEU A 109 -11.01 -19.70 5.96
CA LEU A 109 -9.78 -20.16 5.31
C LEU A 109 -8.54 -19.41 5.82
N LYS A 110 -8.70 -18.14 6.19
CA LYS A 110 -7.67 -17.28 6.81
C LYS A 110 -8.28 -16.60 8.04
N GLY A 111 -7.43 -16.34 9.04
CA GLY A 111 -7.89 -15.84 10.33
C GLY A 111 -8.45 -16.93 11.24
N GLN A 112 -9.02 -16.52 12.35
CA GLN A 112 -9.59 -17.43 13.36
C GLN A 112 -10.87 -16.84 13.93
N LEU A 113 -11.79 -17.69 14.30
CA LEU A 113 -12.95 -17.32 15.13
C LEU A 113 -12.50 -17.19 16.58
N GLU A 114 -13.13 -16.28 17.33
CA GLU A 114 -12.96 -16.23 18.78
C GLU A 114 -14.29 -16.51 19.46
N ILE A 115 -14.26 -17.38 20.44
CA ILE A 115 -15.43 -17.83 21.19
C ILE A 115 -15.20 -17.70 22.70
N ALA A 116 -16.28 -17.63 23.46
CA ALA A 116 -16.27 -17.64 24.90
C ALA A 116 -17.30 -18.63 25.45
N ASN A 117 -17.07 -19.14 26.65
CA ASN A 117 -17.96 -20.06 27.33
C ASN A 117 -19.13 -19.37 28.07
N THR A 118 -19.08 -18.03 28.17
CA THR A 118 -20.11 -17.22 28.84
C THR A 118 -20.27 -15.88 28.14
N ARG A 119 -21.40 -15.20 28.32
CA ARG A 119 -21.70 -13.88 27.70
C ARG A 119 -20.62 -12.81 27.97
N ALA A 120 -20.09 -12.79 29.18
CA ALA A 120 -19.04 -11.82 29.58
C ALA A 120 -17.65 -12.44 29.61
N GLY A 121 -17.46 -13.63 29.00
CA GLY A 121 -16.20 -14.34 28.97
C GLY A 121 -15.19 -13.67 28.02
N VAL A 122 -13.92 -13.81 28.35
CA VAL A 122 -12.83 -13.41 27.45
C VAL A 122 -12.80 -14.37 26.27
N GLY A 123 -12.75 -13.81 25.06
CA GLY A 123 -12.64 -14.60 23.83
C GLY A 123 -11.32 -15.36 23.75
N TYR A 124 -11.35 -16.56 23.22
CA TYR A 124 -10.17 -17.34 22.86
C TYR A 124 -10.32 -17.86 21.42
N PRO A 125 -9.21 -17.93 20.66
CA PRO A 125 -9.24 -18.33 19.27
C PRO A 125 -9.59 -19.82 19.11
N THR A 126 -10.34 -20.14 18.06
CA THR A 126 -10.71 -21.52 17.71
C THR A 126 -10.71 -21.74 16.20
N SER A 127 -10.37 -22.95 15.77
CA SER A 127 -10.53 -23.44 14.40
C SER A 127 -11.75 -24.34 14.23
N SER A 128 -12.50 -24.62 15.31
CA SER A 128 -13.73 -25.42 15.23
C SER A 128 -14.91 -24.55 14.75
N ILE A 129 -15.97 -25.22 14.29
CA ILE A 129 -17.25 -24.64 13.89
C ILE A 129 -18.39 -25.29 14.69
N PRO A 130 -19.60 -24.69 14.75
CA PRO A 130 -20.77 -25.34 15.33
C PRO A 130 -21.00 -26.72 14.70
N THR A 131 -21.22 -27.73 15.52
CA THR A 131 -21.63 -29.06 15.04
C THR A 131 -23.13 -29.06 14.71
N SER A 132 -23.57 -30.01 13.88
CA SER A 132 -25.00 -30.15 13.56
C SER A 132 -25.85 -30.26 14.85
N GLY A 133 -26.98 -29.57 14.89
CA GLY A 133 -27.85 -29.41 16.06
C GLY A 133 -27.40 -28.34 17.05
N THR A 134 -26.30 -27.63 16.77
CA THR A 134 -25.80 -26.55 17.64
C THR A 134 -25.60 -25.24 16.89
N ALA A 135 -25.55 -24.14 17.64
CA ALA A 135 -25.25 -22.80 17.10
C ALA A 135 -24.40 -22.00 18.07
N TRP A 136 -23.75 -20.97 17.55
CA TRP A 136 -23.03 -19.96 18.34
C TRP A 136 -23.70 -18.62 18.18
N ALA A 137 -24.06 -18.00 19.30
CA ALA A 137 -24.69 -16.69 19.33
C ALA A 137 -23.66 -15.60 19.71
N ASP A 138 -23.76 -14.42 19.10
CA ASP A 138 -22.96 -13.31 19.57
C ASP A 138 -23.48 -12.76 20.91
N PRO A 139 -22.68 -11.97 21.67
CA PRO A 139 -23.08 -11.43 22.95
C PRO A 139 -24.34 -10.56 22.86
N GLN A 140 -24.58 -9.90 21.73
CA GLN A 140 -25.75 -9.04 21.52
C GLN A 140 -27.03 -9.87 21.41
N LEU A 141 -27.02 -10.95 20.63
CA LEU A 141 -28.13 -11.88 20.51
C LEU A 141 -28.42 -12.53 21.87
N ALA A 142 -27.36 -13.00 22.53
CA ALA A 142 -27.47 -13.64 23.85
C ALA A 142 -28.08 -12.69 24.87
N SER A 143 -27.74 -11.41 24.87
CA SER A 143 -28.30 -10.42 25.78
C SER A 143 -29.78 -10.11 25.48
N LYS A 144 -30.13 -9.92 24.19
CA LYS A 144 -31.51 -9.56 23.79
C LYS A 144 -32.51 -10.70 24.02
N LEU A 145 -32.11 -11.93 23.74
CA LEU A 145 -32.96 -13.10 23.95
C LEU A 145 -32.86 -13.65 25.39
N ASP A 146 -31.92 -13.14 26.17
CA ASP A 146 -31.63 -13.59 27.53
C ASP A 146 -31.29 -15.09 27.61
N ILE A 147 -30.38 -15.51 26.75
CA ILE A 147 -29.89 -16.90 26.59
C ILE A 147 -28.45 -17.04 27.03
N ASP A 148 -28.08 -18.18 27.54
CA ASP A 148 -26.72 -18.58 27.89
C ASP A 148 -26.29 -19.85 27.16
N VAL A 149 -25.03 -20.22 27.33
CA VAL A 149 -24.49 -21.48 26.79
C VAL A 149 -25.24 -22.66 27.45
N GLY A 150 -25.82 -23.52 26.62
CA GLY A 150 -26.65 -24.64 27.02
C GLY A 150 -28.13 -24.47 26.64
N ASP A 151 -28.60 -23.21 26.47
CA ASP A 151 -29.98 -22.93 26.10
C ASP A 151 -30.30 -23.29 24.65
N ARG A 152 -31.57 -23.42 24.34
CA ARG A 152 -32.07 -23.70 22.99
C ARG A 152 -32.75 -22.48 22.40
N VAL A 153 -32.52 -22.29 21.10
CA VAL A 153 -33.15 -21.24 20.31
C VAL A 153 -33.88 -21.86 19.11
N SER A 154 -35.03 -21.29 18.79
CA SER A 154 -35.78 -21.66 17.59
C SER A 154 -35.21 -20.91 16.37
N VAL A 155 -34.84 -21.66 15.33
CA VAL A 155 -34.24 -21.18 14.10
C VAL A 155 -35.05 -21.75 12.92
N GLY A 156 -36.04 -20.99 12.45
CA GLY A 156 -37.02 -21.50 11.51
C GLY A 156 -37.85 -22.63 12.16
N GLU A 157 -37.89 -23.79 11.51
CA GLU A 157 -38.64 -24.96 11.99
C GLU A 157 -37.79 -25.90 12.88
N THR A 158 -36.56 -25.54 13.24
CA THR A 158 -35.69 -26.37 14.08
C THR A 158 -35.27 -25.66 15.35
N GLU A 159 -34.85 -26.42 16.35
CA GLU A 159 -34.23 -25.90 17.56
C GLU A 159 -32.77 -26.25 17.58
N LEU A 160 -31.91 -25.25 17.84
CA LEU A 160 -30.49 -25.42 18.00
C LEU A 160 -30.02 -25.09 19.39
N GLN A 161 -29.08 -25.85 19.94
CA GLN A 161 -28.47 -25.58 21.23
C GLN A 161 -27.33 -24.59 21.08
N ILE A 162 -27.31 -23.54 21.89
CA ILE A 162 -26.20 -22.61 21.98
C ILE A 162 -25.06 -23.28 22.75
N THR A 163 -23.94 -23.53 22.08
CA THR A 163 -22.78 -24.19 22.69
C THR A 163 -21.64 -23.24 23.03
N GLN A 164 -21.56 -22.11 22.35
CA GLN A 164 -20.53 -21.09 22.57
C GLN A 164 -21.08 -19.68 22.29
N ILE A 165 -20.42 -18.68 22.86
CA ILE A 165 -20.64 -17.27 22.52
C ILE A 165 -19.59 -16.85 21.50
N LEU A 166 -20.02 -16.33 20.35
CA LEU A 166 -19.18 -15.85 19.27
C LEU A 166 -18.68 -14.42 19.57
N VAL A 167 -17.41 -14.28 19.96
CA VAL A 167 -16.82 -12.98 20.31
C VAL A 167 -16.31 -12.25 19.07
N PHE A 168 -15.66 -12.98 18.18
CA PHE A 168 -15.09 -12.40 16.95
C PHE A 168 -15.29 -13.31 15.73
N GLU A 169 -15.67 -12.69 14.60
CA GLU A 169 -15.84 -13.30 13.30
C GLU A 169 -15.05 -12.47 12.26
N PRO A 170 -14.05 -13.03 11.56
CA PRO A 170 -13.15 -12.27 10.69
C PRO A 170 -13.87 -11.49 9.59
N ASP A 171 -14.75 -12.13 8.85
CA ASP A 171 -15.39 -11.57 7.66
C ASP A 171 -16.78 -10.94 7.93
N ARG A 172 -17.12 -10.66 9.18
CA ARG A 172 -18.37 -9.99 9.57
C ARG A 172 -18.51 -8.60 8.92
N GLY A 173 -17.42 -8.07 8.34
CA GLY A 173 -17.35 -6.76 7.71
C GLY A 173 -16.87 -5.68 8.68
N GLY A 174 -15.91 -4.88 8.22
CA GLY A 174 -15.27 -3.81 9.01
C GLY A 174 -16.13 -2.57 9.24
N SER A 175 -17.43 -2.68 9.09
CA SER A 175 -18.34 -1.65 9.58
C SER A 175 -18.49 -1.83 11.08
N PHE A 176 -18.09 -0.84 11.86
CA PHE A 176 -18.43 -0.69 13.28
C PHE A 176 -19.95 -0.80 13.55
N VAL A 177 -20.73 -0.88 12.49
CA VAL A 177 -22.18 -0.84 12.45
C VAL A 177 -22.75 -2.14 11.86
N SER A 178 -22.26 -3.30 12.27
CA SER A 178 -23.09 -4.49 12.14
C SER A 178 -24.09 -4.52 13.30
N LEU A 179 -25.14 -3.73 13.16
CA LEU A 179 -26.18 -3.52 14.17
C LEU A 179 -27.08 -4.73 14.38
N THR A 180 -26.96 -5.74 13.54
CA THR A 180 -27.78 -6.94 13.59
C THR A 180 -27.05 -8.02 14.39
N PRO A 181 -27.66 -8.58 15.45
CA PRO A 181 -27.11 -9.72 16.16
C PRO A 181 -26.73 -10.85 15.21
N ARG A 182 -25.80 -11.71 15.59
CA ARG A 182 -25.26 -12.78 14.75
C ARG A 182 -25.52 -14.15 15.36
N LEU A 183 -25.94 -15.09 14.52
CA LEU A 183 -25.99 -16.52 14.84
C LEU A 183 -25.19 -17.30 13.77
N LEU A 184 -24.23 -18.11 14.21
CA LEU A 184 -23.52 -19.07 13.37
C LEU A 184 -24.14 -20.47 13.54
N MET A 185 -24.42 -21.15 12.42
CA MET A 185 -24.90 -22.54 12.41
C MET A 185 -24.23 -23.37 11.30
N ASN A 186 -24.31 -24.68 11.47
CA ASN A 186 -23.75 -25.61 10.50
C ASN A 186 -24.64 -25.76 9.25
N GLN A 187 -24.05 -25.97 8.08
CA GLN A 187 -24.76 -26.18 6.83
C GLN A 187 -25.67 -27.44 6.87
N ALA A 188 -25.31 -28.45 7.65
CA ALA A 188 -26.12 -29.67 7.78
C ALA A 188 -27.55 -29.39 8.30
N ASP A 189 -27.71 -28.32 9.12
CA ASP A 189 -29.00 -27.97 9.73
C ASP A 189 -29.88 -27.08 8.82
N LEU A 190 -29.34 -26.61 7.69
CA LEU A 190 -30.06 -25.70 6.79
C LEU A 190 -31.36 -26.30 6.25
N LYS A 191 -31.34 -27.56 5.84
CA LYS A 191 -32.55 -28.22 5.29
C LYS A 191 -33.63 -28.38 6.36
N ALA A 192 -33.25 -28.74 7.57
CA ALA A 192 -34.17 -28.92 8.69
C ALA A 192 -34.81 -27.62 9.13
N SER A 193 -34.09 -26.52 9.07
CA SER A 193 -34.55 -25.19 9.49
C SER A 193 -35.58 -24.56 8.54
N GLN A 194 -35.68 -24.99 7.28
CA GLN A 194 -36.51 -24.40 6.23
C GLN A 194 -36.41 -22.87 6.10
N LEU A 195 -35.27 -22.31 6.45
CA LEU A 195 -35.05 -20.85 6.48
C LEU A 195 -34.99 -20.20 5.08
N ILE A 196 -34.52 -20.95 4.07
CA ILE A 196 -34.44 -20.44 2.71
C ILE A 196 -35.70 -20.86 1.93
N GLN A 197 -36.52 -19.87 1.62
CA GLN A 197 -37.74 -20.03 0.85
C GLN A 197 -37.67 -19.21 -0.45
N PRO A 198 -38.53 -19.50 -1.47
CA PRO A 198 -38.64 -18.63 -2.65
C PRO A 198 -38.92 -17.18 -2.25
N GLY A 199 -38.07 -16.26 -2.68
CA GLY A 199 -38.15 -14.84 -2.31
C GLY A 199 -37.28 -14.42 -1.12
N SER A 200 -36.61 -15.33 -0.44
CA SER A 200 -35.67 -14.99 0.62
C SER A 200 -34.46 -14.19 0.07
N ARG A 201 -34.08 -13.13 0.79
CA ARG A 201 -32.87 -12.34 0.47
C ARG A 201 -31.62 -13.06 0.97
N VAL A 202 -31.14 -14.01 0.22
CA VAL A 202 -29.98 -14.84 0.56
C VAL A 202 -28.73 -14.30 -0.12
N ARG A 203 -27.62 -14.28 0.58
CA ARG A 203 -26.30 -13.96 0.07
C ARG A 203 -25.42 -15.20 0.15
N TYR A 204 -24.96 -15.67 -1.00
CA TYR A 204 -23.98 -16.73 -1.09
C TYR A 204 -22.59 -16.11 -1.17
N ILE A 205 -21.70 -16.59 -0.34
CA ILE A 205 -20.33 -16.09 -0.24
C ILE A 205 -19.41 -17.30 -0.35
N THR A 206 -18.48 -17.26 -1.29
CA THR A 206 -17.41 -18.24 -1.40
C THR A 206 -16.09 -17.54 -1.12
N LEU A 207 -15.34 -18.09 -0.17
CA LEU A 207 -13.99 -17.65 0.17
C LEU A 207 -12.99 -18.54 -0.54
N PHE A 208 -11.88 -17.95 -1.00
CA PHE A 208 -10.79 -18.67 -1.64
C PHE A 208 -9.47 -18.27 -0.99
N ALA A 209 -8.56 -19.23 -0.87
CA ALA A 209 -7.23 -18.99 -0.32
C ALA A 209 -6.20 -19.95 -0.93
N ASP A 210 -4.94 -19.52 -0.89
CA ASP A 210 -3.78 -20.29 -1.34
C ASP A 210 -3.82 -20.64 -2.84
N GLY A 211 -2.88 -21.44 -3.35
CA GLY A 211 -2.83 -21.86 -4.75
C GLY A 211 -2.50 -20.73 -5.73
N ASP A 212 -2.83 -20.96 -7.02
CA ASP A 212 -2.65 -19.94 -8.08
C ASP A 212 -3.89 -19.05 -8.21
N LEU A 213 -4.01 -18.12 -7.26
CA LEU A 213 -5.12 -17.15 -7.19
C LEU A 213 -5.16 -16.19 -8.38
N GLU A 214 -4.01 -15.82 -8.95
CA GLU A 214 -3.98 -14.91 -10.10
C GLU A 214 -4.57 -15.57 -11.35
N GLN A 215 -4.19 -16.81 -11.62
CA GLN A 215 -4.77 -17.56 -12.72
C GLN A 215 -6.26 -17.84 -12.49
N PHE A 216 -6.66 -18.11 -11.24
CA PHE A 216 -8.05 -18.31 -10.88
C PHE A 216 -8.86 -17.02 -11.05
N LYS A 217 -8.35 -15.88 -10.61
CA LYS A 217 -8.96 -14.58 -10.76
C LYS A 217 -9.16 -14.22 -12.23
N ALA A 218 -8.12 -14.38 -13.05
CA ALA A 218 -8.21 -14.15 -14.50
C ALA A 218 -9.23 -15.06 -15.21
N PHE A 219 -9.47 -16.28 -14.69
CA PHE A 219 -10.47 -17.20 -15.22
C PHE A 219 -11.90 -16.80 -14.84
N ILE A 220 -12.13 -16.31 -13.61
CA ILE A 220 -13.48 -16.05 -13.09
C ILE A 220 -13.98 -14.63 -13.41
N GLU A 221 -13.12 -13.60 -13.39
CA GLU A 221 -13.51 -12.20 -13.60
C GLU A 221 -14.35 -11.96 -14.87
N PRO A 222 -13.98 -12.51 -16.06
CA PRO A 222 -14.75 -12.27 -17.28
C PRO A 222 -16.12 -12.98 -17.29
N LYS A 223 -16.36 -13.90 -16.35
CA LYS A 223 -17.58 -14.71 -16.26
C LYS A 223 -18.54 -14.25 -15.18
N LEU A 224 -18.14 -13.24 -14.41
CA LEU A 224 -18.97 -12.71 -13.34
C LEU A 224 -20.19 -12.01 -13.91
N ASP A 225 -21.34 -12.30 -13.31
CA ASP A 225 -22.58 -11.56 -13.57
C ASP A 225 -22.55 -10.22 -12.81
N ILE A 226 -23.34 -9.24 -13.28
CA ILE A 226 -23.50 -7.90 -12.63
C ILE A 226 -23.88 -8.02 -11.14
N SER A 227 -24.61 -9.09 -10.77
CA SER A 227 -25.01 -9.38 -9.39
C SER A 227 -23.91 -10.00 -8.53
N GLN A 228 -22.82 -10.46 -9.13
CA GLN A 228 -21.69 -11.11 -8.45
C GLN A 228 -20.54 -10.13 -8.29
N ARG A 229 -19.85 -10.21 -7.16
CA ARG A 229 -18.69 -9.36 -6.87
C ARG A 229 -17.56 -10.20 -6.31
N LEU A 230 -16.44 -10.16 -7.00
CA LEU A 230 -15.17 -10.67 -6.52
C LEU A 230 -14.39 -9.53 -5.86
N ARG A 231 -13.94 -9.74 -4.63
CA ARG A 231 -13.11 -8.80 -3.88
C ARG A 231 -11.86 -9.48 -3.39
N GLY A 232 -10.73 -8.89 -3.67
CA GLY A 232 -9.46 -9.27 -3.08
C GLY A 232 -9.22 -8.58 -1.73
N VAL A 233 -8.11 -8.89 -1.12
CA VAL A 233 -7.67 -8.33 0.16
C VAL A 233 -7.60 -6.80 0.12
N VAL A 234 -7.08 -6.23 -0.98
CA VAL A 234 -6.93 -4.79 -1.16
C VAL A 234 -8.29 -4.11 -1.36
N ASP A 235 -9.17 -4.73 -2.15
CA ASP A 235 -10.50 -4.18 -2.48
C ASP A 235 -11.50 -4.33 -1.31
N GLY A 236 -11.24 -5.28 -0.43
CA GLY A 236 -12.08 -5.58 0.72
C GLY A 236 -12.04 -4.49 1.80
N ARG A 237 -10.91 -3.78 1.91
CA ARG A 237 -10.67 -2.69 2.86
C ARG A 237 -9.88 -1.56 2.19
N PRO A 238 -10.55 -0.61 1.54
CA PRO A 238 -9.90 0.49 0.83
C PRO A 238 -8.94 1.30 1.72
N GLU A 239 -9.23 1.43 3.01
CA GLU A 239 -8.40 2.17 3.97
C GLU A 239 -7.02 1.51 4.13
N VAL A 240 -6.98 0.19 4.28
CA VAL A 240 -5.74 -0.59 4.38
C VAL A 240 -5.00 -0.57 3.04
N GLY A 241 -5.73 -0.76 1.94
CA GLY A 241 -5.17 -0.72 0.58
C GLY A 241 -4.51 0.63 0.27
N ASN A 242 -5.17 1.74 0.61
CA ASN A 242 -4.63 3.08 0.40
C ASN A 242 -3.40 3.35 1.27
N ALA A 243 -3.42 2.93 2.54
CA ALA A 243 -2.26 3.06 3.43
C ALA A 243 -1.06 2.25 2.92
N LEU A 244 -1.30 1.01 2.48
CA LEU A 244 -0.28 0.15 1.89
C LEU A 244 0.32 0.77 0.62
N THR A 245 -0.52 1.23 -0.31
CA THR A 245 -0.08 1.86 -1.56
C THR A 245 0.76 3.11 -1.28
N ARG A 246 0.36 3.96 -0.33
CA ARG A 246 1.16 5.13 0.06
C ARG A 246 2.52 4.71 0.66
N ALA A 247 2.52 3.76 1.60
CA ALA A 247 3.74 3.28 2.24
C ALA A 247 4.72 2.70 1.20
N THR A 248 4.25 1.83 0.30
CA THR A 248 5.08 1.25 -0.76
C THR A 248 5.59 2.29 -1.74
N THR A 249 4.77 3.29 -2.11
CA THR A 249 5.19 4.41 -2.97
C THR A 249 6.31 5.22 -2.31
N TYR A 250 6.18 5.58 -1.03
CA TYR A 250 7.22 6.34 -0.33
C TYR A 250 8.52 5.55 -0.18
N LEU A 251 8.44 4.27 0.13
CA LEU A 251 9.61 3.39 0.23
C LEU A 251 10.30 3.21 -1.13
N SER A 252 9.53 3.05 -2.20
CA SER A 252 10.07 2.97 -3.57
C SER A 252 10.77 4.27 -3.98
N LEU A 253 10.20 5.44 -3.66
CA LEU A 253 10.84 6.74 -3.91
C LEU A 253 12.14 6.89 -3.11
N ALA A 254 12.18 6.48 -1.85
CA ALA A 254 13.39 6.47 -1.03
C ALA A 254 14.46 5.53 -1.64
N GLY A 255 14.05 4.37 -2.14
CA GLY A 255 14.92 3.44 -2.87
C GLY A 255 15.51 4.08 -4.13
N LEU A 256 14.70 4.73 -4.95
CA LEU A 256 15.17 5.43 -6.15
C LEU A 256 16.17 6.55 -5.85
N LEU A 257 15.95 7.31 -4.76
CA LEU A 257 16.94 8.31 -4.30
C LEU A 257 18.26 7.65 -3.91
N THR A 258 18.21 6.52 -3.24
CA THR A 258 19.41 5.75 -2.89
C THR A 258 20.17 5.30 -4.15
N VAL A 259 19.46 4.84 -5.19
CA VAL A 259 20.05 4.51 -6.50
C VAL A 259 20.75 5.72 -7.13
N LEU A 260 20.09 6.89 -7.12
CA LEU A 260 20.66 8.12 -7.69
C LEU A 260 21.93 8.57 -6.96
N LEU A 261 21.89 8.60 -5.63
CA LEU A 261 23.06 8.98 -4.81
C LEU A 261 24.22 8.00 -5.00
N SER A 262 23.91 6.72 -4.97
CA SER A 262 24.88 5.64 -5.13
C SER A 262 25.47 5.65 -6.54
N GLY A 263 24.63 5.85 -7.56
CA GLY A 263 25.05 5.95 -8.94
C GLY A 263 26.02 7.11 -9.15
N ALA A 264 25.74 8.28 -8.56
CA ALA A 264 26.65 9.42 -8.62
C ALA A 264 28.00 9.13 -7.94
N ALA A 265 28.01 8.48 -6.78
CA ALA A 265 29.21 8.08 -6.07
C ALA A 265 30.03 7.05 -6.88
N ILE A 266 29.36 6.05 -7.45
CA ILE A 266 29.99 5.03 -8.31
C ILE A 266 30.53 5.65 -9.59
N ALA A 267 29.79 6.57 -10.24
CA ALA A 267 30.27 7.27 -11.45
C ALA A 267 31.55 8.06 -11.18
N MET A 268 31.62 8.80 -10.06
CA MET A 268 32.80 9.57 -9.69
C MET A 268 34.00 8.67 -9.36
N THR A 269 33.79 7.62 -8.56
CA THR A 269 34.86 6.69 -8.17
C THR A 269 35.36 5.84 -9.34
N ALA A 270 34.44 5.36 -10.19
CA ALA A 270 34.78 4.61 -11.39
C ALA A 270 35.53 5.47 -12.43
N ASN A 271 35.12 6.74 -12.60
CA ASN A 271 35.84 7.65 -13.50
C ASN A 271 37.27 7.96 -12.99
N ARG A 272 37.45 8.15 -11.68
CA ARG A 272 38.77 8.30 -11.06
C ARG A 272 39.63 7.06 -11.25
N TRP A 273 39.07 5.88 -10.90
CA TRP A 273 39.74 4.60 -11.09
C TRP A 273 40.15 4.39 -12.55
N ALA A 274 39.28 4.64 -13.52
CA ALA A 274 39.61 4.53 -14.94
C ALA A 274 40.73 5.51 -15.37
N THR A 275 40.73 6.73 -14.84
CA THR A 275 41.77 7.72 -15.12
C THR A 275 43.12 7.27 -14.62
N ASP A 276 43.18 6.67 -13.43
CA ASP A 276 44.42 6.13 -12.86
C ASP A 276 44.95 4.92 -13.67
N HIS A 277 44.04 4.13 -14.32
CA HIS A 277 44.40 2.94 -15.12
C HIS A 277 44.61 3.21 -16.61
N ILE A 278 44.57 4.45 -17.06
CA ILE A 278 44.86 4.79 -18.47
C ILE A 278 46.25 4.35 -18.91
N ALA A 279 47.26 4.51 -18.04
CA ALA A 279 48.64 4.11 -18.32
C ALA A 279 48.73 2.59 -18.46
N ASP A 280 48.07 1.82 -17.60
CA ASP A 280 48.05 0.36 -17.63
C ASP A 280 47.36 -0.15 -18.90
N SER A 281 46.23 0.47 -19.29
CA SER A 281 45.56 0.15 -20.54
C SER A 281 46.44 0.42 -21.77
N ALA A 282 47.14 1.56 -21.82
CA ALA A 282 48.09 1.87 -22.86
C ALA A 282 49.24 0.83 -22.93
N LEU A 283 49.73 0.41 -21.77
CA LEU A 283 50.79 -0.61 -21.68
C LEU A 283 50.29 -1.97 -22.18
N PHE A 284 49.10 -2.43 -21.80
CA PHE A 284 48.53 -3.67 -22.33
C PHE A 284 48.40 -3.65 -23.83
N ARG A 285 48.06 -2.51 -24.41
CA ARG A 285 47.96 -2.33 -25.85
C ARG A 285 49.33 -2.33 -26.57
N THR A 286 50.37 -1.85 -25.91
CA THR A 286 51.74 -1.96 -26.46
C THR A 286 52.26 -3.39 -26.46
N PHE A 287 51.77 -4.25 -25.55
CA PHE A 287 52.03 -5.68 -25.53
C PHE A 287 51.21 -6.49 -26.55
N GLY A 288 50.39 -5.82 -27.37
CA GLY A 288 49.63 -6.46 -28.45
C GLY A 288 48.19 -6.83 -28.10
N LEU A 289 47.68 -6.51 -26.90
CA LEU A 289 46.29 -6.74 -26.59
C LEU A 289 45.39 -5.79 -27.40
N SER A 290 44.32 -6.32 -27.93
CA SER A 290 43.24 -5.52 -28.52
C SER A 290 42.50 -4.69 -27.48
N GLY A 291 41.80 -3.63 -27.88
CA GLY A 291 40.98 -2.83 -26.97
C GLY A 291 39.87 -3.65 -26.28
N ARG A 292 39.35 -4.69 -26.95
CA ARG A 292 38.34 -5.60 -26.38
C ARG A 292 38.92 -6.52 -25.31
N GLU A 293 40.14 -7.00 -25.48
CA GLU A 293 40.83 -7.83 -24.48
C GLU A 293 41.21 -7.02 -23.25
N ALA A 294 41.68 -5.79 -23.42
CA ALA A 294 41.92 -4.85 -22.32
C ALA A 294 40.60 -4.54 -21.55
N LEU A 295 39.51 -4.26 -22.29
CA LEU A 295 38.20 -4.08 -21.73
C LEU A 295 37.74 -5.31 -20.92
N GLY A 296 37.97 -6.53 -21.45
CA GLY A 296 37.65 -7.80 -20.78
C GLY A 296 38.35 -7.95 -19.42
N ILE A 297 39.62 -7.55 -19.32
CA ILE A 297 40.39 -7.59 -18.06
C ILE A 297 39.72 -6.67 -17.00
N PHE A 298 39.50 -5.40 -17.33
CA PHE A 298 38.92 -4.42 -16.45
C PHE A 298 37.45 -4.73 -16.09
N THR A 299 36.69 -5.24 -17.08
CA THR A 299 35.30 -5.69 -16.82
C THR A 299 35.26 -6.87 -15.87
N THR A 300 36.15 -7.87 -16.03
CA THR A 300 36.21 -9.01 -15.11
C THR A 300 36.60 -8.56 -13.70
N GLU A 301 37.46 -7.59 -13.55
CA GLU A 301 37.84 -7.00 -12.27
C GLU A 301 36.63 -6.35 -11.60
N LEU A 302 35.88 -5.51 -12.31
CA LEU A 302 34.68 -4.88 -11.78
C LEU A 302 33.52 -5.88 -11.51
N VAL A 303 33.37 -6.94 -12.31
CA VAL A 303 32.39 -8.02 -12.07
C VAL A 303 32.69 -8.72 -10.74
N VAL A 304 33.95 -9.09 -10.50
CA VAL A 304 34.32 -9.76 -9.26
C VAL A 304 34.16 -8.83 -8.07
N LEU A 305 34.63 -7.59 -8.18
CA LEU A 305 34.48 -6.58 -7.14
C LEU A 305 32.99 -6.33 -6.85
N GLY A 306 32.19 -6.10 -7.87
CA GLY A 306 30.75 -5.87 -7.78
C GLY A 306 30.01 -7.04 -7.16
N GLY A 307 30.37 -8.28 -7.54
CA GLY A 307 29.79 -9.50 -6.96
C GLY A 307 30.06 -9.62 -5.46
N VAL A 308 31.34 -9.49 -5.07
CA VAL A 308 31.74 -9.57 -3.66
C VAL A 308 31.13 -8.43 -2.84
N ALA A 309 31.20 -7.19 -3.36
CA ALA A 309 30.65 -6.03 -2.68
C ALA A 309 29.11 -6.11 -2.55
N SER A 310 28.41 -6.59 -3.59
CA SER A 310 26.95 -6.78 -3.55
C SER A 310 26.54 -7.86 -2.54
N LEU A 311 27.24 -8.99 -2.49
CA LEU A 311 26.98 -10.03 -1.49
C LEU A 311 27.21 -9.52 -0.07
N LEU A 312 28.29 -8.78 0.17
CA LEU A 312 28.52 -8.14 1.48
C LEU A 312 27.43 -7.12 1.80
N GLY A 313 27.02 -6.32 0.82
CA GLY A 313 25.94 -5.37 0.95
C GLY A 313 24.61 -6.04 1.34
N VAL A 314 24.26 -7.15 0.68
CA VAL A 314 23.07 -7.94 1.03
C VAL A 314 23.14 -8.45 2.46
N VAL A 315 24.25 -9.04 2.88
CA VAL A 315 24.40 -9.55 4.26
C VAL A 315 24.26 -8.43 5.28
N ILE A 316 24.89 -7.28 5.04
CA ILE A 316 24.77 -6.11 5.91
C ILE A 316 23.32 -5.59 5.89
N GLY A 317 22.67 -5.53 4.73
CA GLY A 317 21.29 -5.10 4.59
C GLY A 317 20.31 -5.96 5.40
N TYR A 318 20.46 -7.28 5.35
CA TYR A 318 19.68 -8.19 6.21
C TYR A 318 19.97 -7.97 7.70
N GLY A 319 21.23 -7.72 8.08
CA GLY A 319 21.59 -7.40 9.47
C GLY A 319 20.96 -6.09 9.95
N LEU A 320 21.04 -5.02 9.15
CA LEU A 320 20.44 -3.72 9.47
C LEU A 320 18.91 -3.82 9.59
N GLN A 321 18.27 -4.58 8.71
CA GLN A 321 16.83 -4.80 8.75
C GLN A 321 16.40 -5.49 10.05
N LEU A 322 17.16 -6.46 10.58
CA LEU A 322 16.86 -7.10 11.86
C LEU A 322 16.88 -6.08 13.02
N ILE A 323 17.86 -5.18 13.04
CA ILE A 323 17.97 -4.12 14.04
C ILE A 323 16.77 -3.14 13.93
N LEU A 324 16.39 -2.76 12.70
CA LEU A 324 15.25 -1.88 12.47
C LEU A 324 13.94 -2.52 12.94
N VAL A 325 13.72 -3.79 12.60
CA VAL A 325 12.50 -4.51 13.00
C VAL A 325 12.43 -4.64 14.52
N ASP A 326 13.51 -4.98 15.19
CA ASP A 326 13.55 -5.09 16.65
C ASP A 326 13.24 -3.73 17.32
N THR A 327 13.75 -2.64 16.77
CA THR A 327 13.49 -1.28 17.25
C THR A 327 12.02 -0.87 17.08
N ILE A 328 11.37 -1.29 15.98
CA ILE A 328 10.00 -0.93 15.63
C ILE A 328 9.00 -1.94 16.21
N ALA A 329 9.41 -3.14 16.57
CA ALA A 329 8.55 -4.22 17.06
C ALA A 329 7.67 -3.80 18.26
N GLY A 330 8.18 -2.92 19.12
CA GLY A 330 7.42 -2.35 20.24
C GLY A 330 6.30 -1.38 19.82
N LEU A 331 6.34 -0.87 18.59
CA LEU A 331 5.33 0.06 18.04
C LEU A 331 4.33 -0.63 17.11
N LEU A 332 4.70 -1.81 16.58
CA LEU A 332 3.85 -2.59 15.67
C LEU A 332 3.13 -3.67 16.46
N THR A 333 1.81 -3.70 16.34
CA THR A 333 0.95 -4.78 16.87
C THR A 333 0.91 -6.00 15.94
N ILE A 334 1.58 -5.91 14.76
CA ILE A 334 1.55 -6.93 13.70
C ILE A 334 2.84 -7.74 13.74
N SER A 335 2.74 -9.06 13.69
CA SER A 335 3.89 -9.95 13.55
C SER A 335 4.41 -9.94 12.11
N LEU A 336 5.66 -9.55 11.92
CA LEU A 336 6.29 -9.54 10.60
C LEU A 336 6.77 -10.95 10.21
N PRO A 337 6.41 -11.47 9.01
CA PRO A 337 6.85 -12.78 8.54
C PRO A 337 8.36 -12.82 8.32
N GLU A 338 8.93 -14.03 8.21
CA GLU A 338 10.35 -14.21 7.91
C GLU A 338 10.74 -13.55 6.57
N PRO A 339 11.98 -13.04 6.44
CA PRO A 339 12.45 -12.43 5.21
C PRO A 339 12.44 -13.41 4.04
N SER A 340 11.98 -12.97 2.85
CA SER A 340 12.04 -13.78 1.64
C SER A 340 13.42 -13.70 0.96
N ALA A 341 13.70 -14.62 0.03
CA ALA A 341 14.93 -14.61 -0.76
C ALA A 341 14.89 -13.59 -1.92
N ARG A 342 13.72 -13.11 -2.31
CA ARG A 342 13.54 -12.17 -3.43
C ARG A 342 14.34 -10.87 -3.26
N PRO A 343 14.32 -10.17 -2.11
CA PRO A 343 15.11 -8.98 -1.89
C PRO A 343 16.62 -9.21 -1.98
N ALA A 344 17.13 -10.38 -1.58
CA ALA A 344 18.54 -10.70 -1.72
C ALA A 344 18.99 -10.76 -3.19
N PHE A 345 18.20 -11.44 -4.02
CA PHE A 345 18.46 -11.50 -5.45
C PHE A 345 18.37 -10.12 -6.10
N LEU A 346 17.34 -9.34 -5.80
CA LEU A 346 17.18 -7.97 -6.29
C LEU A 346 18.32 -7.07 -5.82
N GLY A 347 18.79 -7.21 -4.59
CA GLY A 347 19.94 -6.47 -4.06
C GLY A 347 21.23 -6.72 -4.86
N VAL A 348 21.56 -7.99 -5.14
CA VAL A 348 22.72 -8.33 -5.98
C VAL A 348 22.56 -7.78 -7.39
N LEU A 349 21.38 -7.95 -8.00
CA LEU A 349 21.09 -7.43 -9.34
C LEU A 349 21.23 -5.91 -9.39
N THR A 350 20.70 -5.21 -8.39
CA THR A 350 20.82 -3.76 -8.23
C THR A 350 22.28 -3.32 -8.19
N GLY A 351 23.12 -4.00 -7.41
CA GLY A 351 24.55 -3.70 -7.36
C GLY A 351 25.22 -3.78 -8.73
N PHE A 352 24.91 -4.81 -9.52
CA PHE A 352 25.42 -4.91 -10.90
C PHE A 352 24.84 -3.85 -11.83
N VAL A 353 23.54 -3.59 -11.77
CA VAL A 353 22.90 -2.57 -12.63
C VAL A 353 23.47 -1.18 -12.35
N ILE A 354 23.63 -0.81 -11.07
CA ILE A 354 24.24 0.48 -10.69
C ILE A 354 25.71 0.52 -11.14
N LEU A 355 26.48 -0.53 -10.84
CA LEU A 355 27.88 -0.58 -11.22
C LEU A 355 28.06 -0.40 -12.73
N PHE A 356 27.39 -1.21 -13.55
CA PHE A 356 27.56 -1.15 -15.00
C PHE A 356 26.88 0.08 -15.61
N GLY A 357 25.73 0.51 -15.10
CA GLY A 357 25.06 1.71 -15.56
C GLY A 357 25.89 2.99 -15.41
N PHE A 358 26.64 3.08 -14.33
CA PHE A 358 27.42 4.28 -14.04
C PHE A 358 28.92 4.14 -14.32
N ALA A 359 29.50 2.92 -14.29
CA ALA A 359 30.91 2.69 -14.62
C ALA A 359 31.16 2.37 -16.10
N ALA A 360 30.15 1.97 -16.90
CA ALA A 360 30.32 1.64 -18.30
C ALA A 360 31.04 2.75 -19.13
N PRO A 361 30.70 4.04 -18.96
CA PRO A 361 31.41 5.11 -19.69
C PRO A 361 32.91 5.15 -19.38
N ALA A 362 33.27 4.86 -18.12
CA ALA A 362 34.68 4.81 -17.68
C ALA A 362 35.42 3.60 -18.29
N LEU A 363 34.76 2.43 -18.33
CA LEU A 363 35.29 1.23 -19.00
C LEU A 363 35.49 1.44 -20.50
N ILE A 364 34.53 2.06 -21.19
CA ILE A 364 34.65 2.36 -22.64
C ILE A 364 35.81 3.33 -22.89
N MET A 365 36.06 4.28 -21.99
CA MET A 365 37.22 5.16 -22.09
C MET A 365 38.54 4.36 -22.04
N LEU A 366 38.67 3.38 -21.15
CA LEU A 366 39.83 2.52 -21.03
C LEU A 366 40.05 1.66 -22.31
N ALA A 367 38.98 1.16 -22.91
CA ALA A 367 39.05 0.39 -24.16
C ALA A 367 39.59 1.20 -25.35
N ASN A 368 39.37 2.51 -25.34
CA ASN A 368 39.73 3.40 -26.45
C ASN A 368 41.09 4.10 -26.26
N VAL A 369 41.88 3.72 -25.26
CA VAL A 369 43.21 4.31 -25.01
C VAL A 369 44.18 3.92 -26.13
N PRO A 370 44.78 4.88 -26.87
CA PRO A 370 45.73 4.55 -27.91
C PRO A 370 47.12 4.25 -27.32
N PRO A 371 47.90 3.30 -27.92
CA PRO A 371 49.23 2.93 -27.42
C PRO A 371 50.24 4.10 -27.36
N ILE A 372 50.09 5.11 -28.23
CA ILE A 372 50.97 6.30 -28.28
C ILE A 372 50.99 7.08 -26.95
N ARG A 373 50.01 6.88 -26.08
CA ARG A 373 49.93 7.55 -24.76
C ARG A 373 51.02 7.16 -23.79
N VAL A 374 51.65 6.01 -23.98
CA VAL A 374 52.84 5.61 -23.23
C VAL A 374 53.99 6.61 -23.46
N PHE A 375 54.09 7.18 -24.66
CA PHE A 375 55.14 8.14 -25.03
C PHE A 375 54.69 9.61 -24.91
N LYS A 376 53.38 9.90 -25.13
CA LYS A 376 52.79 11.24 -25.03
C LYS A 376 51.72 11.27 -23.94
N ARG A 377 52.10 11.67 -22.71
CA ARG A 377 51.16 11.73 -21.57
C ARG A 377 50.01 12.70 -21.75
N ASP A 378 50.20 13.76 -22.55
CA ASP A 378 49.22 14.82 -22.79
C ASP A 378 48.18 14.48 -23.88
N TYR A 379 48.25 13.28 -24.48
CA TYR A 379 47.26 12.88 -25.47
C TYR A 379 45.89 12.69 -24.85
N GLN A 380 44.92 13.48 -25.30
CA GLN A 380 43.54 13.38 -24.79
C GLN A 380 42.89 12.08 -25.27
N VAL A 381 42.41 11.26 -24.35
CA VAL A 381 41.63 10.05 -24.67
C VAL A 381 40.20 10.46 -24.92
N SER A 382 39.69 10.12 -26.10
CA SER A 382 38.26 10.33 -26.39
C SER A 382 37.43 9.33 -25.61
N GLY A 383 36.76 9.82 -24.60
CA GLY A 383 35.76 9.07 -23.83
C GLY A 383 34.37 9.15 -24.47
N VAL A 384 33.42 8.50 -23.82
CA VAL A 384 31.99 8.62 -24.16
C VAL A 384 31.56 10.06 -23.95
N GLY A 385 30.92 10.67 -24.95
CA GLY A 385 30.39 12.03 -24.84
C GLY A 385 29.38 12.18 -23.68
N GLN A 386 29.10 13.41 -23.24
CA GLN A 386 28.18 13.67 -22.13
C GLN A 386 26.82 12.99 -22.32
N ALA A 387 26.24 13.06 -23.52
CA ALA A 387 24.96 12.42 -23.85
C ALA A 387 24.98 10.89 -23.62
N GLY A 388 26.10 10.22 -24.00
CA GLY A 388 26.24 8.79 -23.79
C GLY A 388 26.35 8.43 -22.30
N ARG A 389 27.08 9.23 -21.50
CA ARG A 389 27.19 9.03 -20.05
C ARG A 389 25.83 9.11 -19.36
N TYR A 390 25.03 10.12 -19.69
CA TYR A 390 23.67 10.24 -19.19
C TYR A 390 22.75 9.13 -19.70
N GLY A 391 22.94 8.68 -20.94
CA GLY A 391 22.18 7.56 -21.50
C GLY A 391 22.33 6.26 -20.71
N PHE A 392 23.55 5.86 -20.36
CA PHE A 392 23.79 4.67 -19.52
C PHE A 392 23.15 4.81 -18.13
N ALA A 393 23.28 5.98 -17.50
CA ALA A 393 22.68 6.24 -16.21
C ALA A 393 21.14 6.17 -16.26
N LEU A 394 20.51 6.78 -17.29
CA LEU A 394 19.05 6.75 -17.46
C LEU A 394 18.52 5.34 -17.70
N VAL A 395 19.24 4.52 -18.49
CA VAL A 395 18.86 3.11 -18.70
C VAL A 395 18.93 2.33 -17.39
N ALA A 396 19.98 2.53 -16.57
CA ALA A 396 20.10 1.87 -15.28
C ALA A 396 18.99 2.30 -14.32
N ILE A 397 18.71 3.61 -14.23
CA ILE A 397 17.64 4.16 -13.38
C ILE A 397 16.27 3.65 -13.85
N GLY A 398 16.02 3.63 -15.17
CA GLY A 398 14.76 3.13 -15.73
C GLY A 398 14.57 1.64 -15.47
N LEU A 399 15.62 0.83 -15.65
CA LEU A 399 15.57 -0.59 -15.37
C LEU A 399 15.27 -0.86 -13.87
N LEU A 400 15.99 -0.19 -12.98
CA LEU A 400 15.75 -0.33 -11.55
C LEU A 400 14.38 0.24 -11.15
N GLY A 401 14.00 1.40 -11.70
CA GLY A 401 12.68 1.99 -11.46
C GLY A 401 11.56 0.99 -11.79
N TYR A 402 11.64 0.33 -12.94
CA TYR A 402 10.66 -0.69 -13.32
C TYR A 402 10.72 -1.94 -12.43
N LEU A 403 11.92 -2.43 -12.11
CA LEU A 403 12.08 -3.62 -11.25
C LEU A 403 11.50 -3.43 -9.84
N TYR A 404 11.49 -2.18 -9.34
CA TYR A 404 11.00 -1.86 -7.99
C TYR A 404 9.55 -1.37 -7.94
N SER A 405 9.07 -0.68 -9.00
CA SER A 405 7.70 -0.14 -9.00
C SER A 405 6.69 -1.04 -9.72
N ASP A 406 7.17 -1.93 -10.59
CA ASP A 406 6.36 -2.76 -11.51
C ASP A 406 5.35 -1.94 -12.34
N ASP A 407 5.61 -0.62 -12.48
CA ASP A 407 4.76 0.35 -13.16
C ASP A 407 5.57 1.20 -14.15
N TRP A 408 5.27 1.07 -15.45
CA TRP A 408 5.92 1.82 -16.53
C TRP A 408 5.60 3.31 -16.49
N LEU A 409 4.40 3.68 -16.07
CA LEU A 409 3.98 5.08 -16.03
C LEU A 409 4.72 5.82 -14.91
N LEU A 410 4.78 5.23 -13.73
CA LEU A 410 5.51 5.77 -12.59
C LEU A 410 7.02 5.87 -12.90
N THR A 411 7.60 4.81 -13.49
CA THR A 411 9.00 4.82 -13.94
C THR A 411 9.26 5.93 -14.96
N GLY A 412 8.33 6.15 -15.90
CA GLY A 412 8.41 7.23 -16.89
C GLY A 412 8.41 8.61 -16.26
N TRP A 413 7.55 8.88 -15.28
CA TRP A 413 7.53 10.14 -14.53
C TRP A 413 8.81 10.37 -13.74
N VAL A 414 9.36 9.33 -13.11
CA VAL A 414 10.65 9.42 -12.40
C VAL A 414 11.79 9.73 -13.35
N LEU A 415 11.87 9.05 -14.51
CA LEU A 415 12.89 9.35 -15.52
C LEU A 415 12.79 10.80 -16.02
N LEU A 416 11.58 11.27 -16.29
CA LEU A 416 11.33 12.65 -16.68
C LEU A 416 11.80 13.63 -15.59
N ALA A 417 11.48 13.36 -14.34
CA ALA A 417 11.92 14.18 -13.20
C ALA A 417 13.44 14.23 -13.08
N VAL A 418 14.12 13.08 -13.26
CA VAL A 418 15.59 13.00 -13.26
C VAL A 418 16.19 13.80 -14.40
N ILE A 419 15.63 13.72 -15.62
CA ILE A 419 16.08 14.50 -16.78
C ILE A 419 15.93 16.00 -16.51
N ILE A 420 14.78 16.42 -15.98
CA ILE A 420 14.52 17.84 -15.63
C ILE A 420 15.52 18.29 -14.55
N LEU A 421 15.75 17.48 -13.53
CA LEU A 421 16.70 17.78 -12.46
C LEU A 421 18.11 17.96 -13.00
N VAL A 422 18.59 17.02 -13.82
CA VAL A 422 19.92 17.08 -14.45
C VAL A 422 20.06 18.33 -15.31
N ALA A 423 19.04 18.65 -16.12
CA ALA A 423 19.01 19.86 -16.93
C ALA A 423 19.05 21.13 -16.08
N LEU A 424 18.23 21.19 -15.03
CA LEU A 424 18.14 22.34 -14.11
C LEU A 424 19.47 22.57 -13.37
N VAL A 425 20.05 21.50 -12.79
CA VAL A 425 21.34 21.58 -12.08
C VAL A 425 22.46 21.99 -13.04
N SER A 426 22.45 21.46 -14.26
CA SER A 426 23.43 21.84 -15.28
C SER A 426 23.28 23.31 -15.70
N LEU A 427 22.05 23.79 -15.85
CA LEU A 427 21.75 25.19 -16.16
C LEU A 427 22.18 26.14 -15.03
N ILE A 428 21.80 25.81 -13.79
CA ILE A 428 22.19 26.58 -12.60
C ILE A 428 23.70 26.59 -12.45
N GLY A 429 24.36 25.42 -12.61
CA GLY A 429 25.81 25.33 -12.56
C GLY A 429 26.52 26.22 -13.60
N GLN A 430 26.01 26.25 -14.83
CA GLN A 430 26.55 27.14 -15.87
C GLN A 430 26.31 28.62 -15.54
N LEU A 431 25.13 28.95 -15.02
CA LEU A 431 24.82 30.33 -14.59
C LEU A 431 25.72 30.78 -13.44
N VAL A 432 25.92 29.92 -12.43
CA VAL A 432 26.80 30.18 -11.30
C VAL A 432 28.24 30.38 -11.78
N ILE A 433 28.77 29.48 -12.59
CA ILE A 433 30.15 29.61 -13.14
C ILE A 433 30.30 30.93 -13.92
N ARG A 434 29.30 31.31 -14.73
CA ARG A 434 29.34 32.57 -15.47
C ARG A 434 29.26 33.80 -14.55
N SER A 435 28.45 33.73 -13.48
CA SER A 435 28.30 34.82 -12.51
C SER A 435 29.51 35.00 -11.61
N LEU A 436 30.35 33.97 -11.45
CA LEU A 436 31.57 34.02 -10.66
C LEU A 436 32.72 34.73 -11.36
N GLY A 437 32.66 34.97 -12.68
CA GLY A 437 33.71 35.66 -13.44
C GLY A 437 34.16 37.01 -12.87
N PRO A 438 33.24 37.91 -12.43
CA PRO A 438 33.60 39.19 -11.81
C PRO A 438 34.33 39.05 -10.46
N LEU A 439 34.10 37.94 -9.72
CA LEU A 439 34.71 37.71 -8.41
C LEU A 439 36.22 37.36 -8.50
N GLU A 440 36.76 37.05 -9.67
CA GLU A 440 38.20 36.92 -9.85
C GLU A 440 38.99 38.19 -9.46
N ARG A 441 38.32 39.33 -9.40
CA ARG A 441 38.91 40.66 -9.04
C ARG A 441 38.96 40.90 -7.52
N VAL A 442 38.32 40.03 -6.70
CA VAL A 442 38.12 40.29 -5.26
C VAL A 442 39.34 39.88 -4.39
N GLY A 443 40.19 38.97 -4.87
CA GLY A 443 41.41 38.58 -4.15
C GLY A 443 42.04 37.26 -4.65
N PRO A 444 43.29 36.99 -4.27
CA PRO A 444 44.05 35.86 -4.81
C PRO A 444 43.41 34.50 -4.44
N ALA A 445 42.86 34.35 -3.24
CA ALA A 445 42.23 33.07 -2.82
C ALA A 445 40.99 32.71 -3.67
N TRP A 446 40.12 33.70 -3.88
CA TRP A 446 38.93 33.54 -4.74
C TRP A 446 39.31 33.27 -6.19
N ARG A 447 40.35 33.96 -6.69
CA ARG A 447 40.86 33.77 -8.06
C ARG A 447 41.32 32.33 -8.29
N PHE A 448 42.08 31.72 -7.34
CA PHE A 448 42.54 30.33 -7.49
C PHE A 448 41.38 29.35 -7.45
N GLY A 449 40.43 29.52 -6.55
CA GLY A 449 39.24 28.65 -6.43
C GLY A 449 38.34 28.71 -7.68
N ILE A 450 38.05 29.92 -8.17
CA ILE A 450 37.21 30.11 -9.37
C ILE A 450 37.92 29.62 -10.63
N GLN A 451 39.23 29.87 -10.80
CA GLN A 451 40.01 29.36 -11.92
C GLN A 451 40.06 27.82 -11.94
N GLN A 452 40.11 27.17 -10.78
CA GLN A 452 40.05 25.71 -10.71
C GLN A 452 38.70 25.16 -11.20
N LEU A 453 37.58 25.82 -10.79
CA LEU A 453 36.23 25.46 -11.23
C LEU A 453 36.04 25.64 -12.75
N ILE A 454 36.57 26.73 -13.30
CA ILE A 454 36.47 27.04 -14.74
C ILE A 454 37.40 26.12 -15.59
N ARG A 455 38.56 25.74 -15.05
CA ARG A 455 39.59 24.97 -15.77
C ARG A 455 39.19 23.51 -15.95
N ASP A 456 38.41 22.94 -15.01
CA ASP A 456 37.92 21.56 -15.11
C ASP A 456 36.40 21.50 -14.88
N PRO A 457 35.60 21.95 -15.86
CA PRO A 457 34.14 22.02 -15.70
C PRO A 457 33.49 20.63 -15.60
N GLY A 458 34.17 19.58 -16.09
CA GLY A 458 33.66 18.20 -16.03
C GLY A 458 33.66 17.62 -14.61
N SER A 459 34.78 17.79 -13.89
CA SER A 459 34.91 17.36 -12.50
C SER A 459 34.07 18.20 -11.57
N SER A 460 34.10 19.53 -11.74
CA SER A 460 33.29 20.47 -10.95
C SER A 460 31.79 20.27 -11.13
N GLY A 461 31.33 19.98 -12.36
CA GLY A 461 29.93 19.66 -12.67
C GLY A 461 29.48 18.35 -12.01
N GLY A 462 30.33 17.32 -11.97
CA GLY A 462 30.03 16.07 -11.28
C GLY A 462 29.87 16.24 -9.77
N GLN A 463 30.74 17.02 -9.14
CA GLN A 463 30.65 17.34 -7.71
C GLN A 463 29.38 18.14 -7.40
N LEU A 464 29.08 19.18 -8.19
CA LEU A 464 27.86 19.98 -8.03
C LEU A 464 26.61 19.10 -8.15
N MET A 465 26.58 18.16 -9.10
CA MET A 465 25.48 17.22 -9.27
C MET A 465 25.32 16.33 -8.04
N ALA A 466 26.42 15.80 -7.48
CA ALA A 466 26.38 14.98 -6.28
C ALA A 466 25.83 15.75 -5.06
N PHE A 467 26.27 17.00 -4.86
CA PHE A 467 25.72 17.85 -3.79
C PHE A 467 24.24 18.17 -4.02
N ALA A 468 23.84 18.47 -5.25
CA ALA A 468 22.45 18.75 -5.58
C ALA A 468 21.55 17.54 -5.34
N LEU A 469 21.99 16.34 -5.73
CA LEU A 469 21.27 15.09 -5.45
C LEU A 469 21.18 14.80 -3.95
N THR A 470 22.24 15.05 -3.20
CA THR A 470 22.24 14.89 -1.74
C THR A 470 21.27 15.87 -1.08
N ALA A 471 21.28 17.13 -1.48
CA ALA A 471 20.36 18.13 -0.98
C ALA A 471 18.90 17.80 -1.33
N LEU A 472 18.66 17.33 -2.56
CA LEU A 472 17.34 16.85 -2.99
C LEU A 472 16.87 15.67 -2.13
N ALA A 473 17.74 14.70 -1.86
CA ALA A 473 17.40 13.55 -1.02
C ALA A 473 17.01 13.97 0.40
N ILE A 474 17.78 14.88 1.01
CA ILE A 474 17.49 15.42 2.34
C ILE A 474 16.15 16.19 2.32
N ALA A 475 15.94 17.04 1.32
CA ALA A 475 14.71 17.81 1.17
C ALA A 475 13.50 16.88 0.98
N MET A 476 13.63 15.82 0.20
CA MET A 476 12.55 14.86 -0.05
C MET A 476 12.21 14.05 1.21
N VAL A 477 13.22 13.58 1.96
CA VAL A 477 13.00 12.91 3.25
C VAL A 477 12.30 13.85 4.25
N ALA A 478 12.71 15.12 4.28
CA ALA A 478 12.06 16.12 5.11
C ALA A 478 10.61 16.36 4.70
N LEU A 479 10.32 16.51 3.39
CA LEU A 479 8.97 16.69 2.87
C LEU A 479 8.07 15.50 3.21
N ILE A 480 8.54 14.27 2.97
CA ILE A 480 7.78 13.04 3.31
C ILE A 480 7.48 13.01 4.80
N ARG A 481 8.48 13.34 5.64
CA ARG A 481 8.29 13.37 7.09
C ARG A 481 7.23 14.40 7.51
N PHE A 482 7.30 15.61 6.98
CA PHE A 482 6.34 16.67 7.32
C PHE A 482 4.93 16.33 6.82
N ASP A 483 4.80 15.85 5.59
CA ASP A 483 3.52 15.46 5.01
C ASP A 483 2.87 14.30 5.78
N LEU A 484 3.67 13.28 6.15
CA LEU A 484 3.20 12.12 6.90
C LEU A 484 2.71 12.52 8.30
N ILE A 485 3.47 13.35 9.01
CA ILE A 485 3.11 13.83 10.36
C ILE A 485 1.88 14.73 10.29
N ALA A 486 1.85 15.69 9.37
CA ALA A 486 0.72 16.60 9.20
C ALA A 486 -0.57 15.83 8.84
N THR A 487 -0.47 14.85 7.95
CA THR A 487 -1.62 14.01 7.59
C THR A 487 -2.10 13.17 8.78
N TRP A 488 -1.18 12.66 9.60
CA TRP A 488 -1.54 11.87 10.77
C TRP A 488 -2.16 12.71 11.87
N GLU A 489 -1.61 13.88 12.17
CA GLU A 489 -2.18 14.83 13.13
C GLU A 489 -3.57 15.31 12.73
N THR A 490 -3.84 15.47 11.42
CA THR A 490 -5.16 15.88 10.93
C THR A 490 -6.18 14.72 10.90
N GLN A 491 -5.73 13.46 10.81
CA GLN A 491 -6.61 12.29 10.77
C GLN A 491 -7.09 11.85 12.15
N VAL A 492 -6.37 12.17 13.22
CA VAL A 492 -6.75 11.81 14.60
C VAL A 492 -6.64 13.05 15.47
N PRO A 493 -7.71 13.89 15.52
CA PRO A 493 -7.78 15.00 16.45
C PRO A 493 -7.54 14.52 17.89
N THR A 494 -6.90 15.34 18.70
CA THR A 494 -6.59 15.00 20.10
C THR A 494 -7.84 14.80 20.97
N ASP A 495 -8.98 15.28 20.52
CA ASP A 495 -10.30 15.16 21.12
C ASP A 495 -11.22 14.17 20.37
N ALA A 496 -10.65 13.34 19.49
CA ALA A 496 -11.42 12.31 18.78
C ALA A 496 -12.07 11.34 19.76
N PRO A 497 -13.36 10.99 19.56
CA PRO A 497 -14.03 10.01 20.40
C PRO A 497 -13.33 8.64 20.36
N ASN A 498 -13.05 8.07 21.52
CA ASN A 498 -12.44 6.75 21.67
C ASN A 498 -13.47 5.62 21.82
N THR A 499 -14.73 5.97 21.97
CA THR A 499 -15.83 5.03 22.16
C THR A 499 -17.05 5.49 21.37
N PHE A 500 -17.70 4.57 20.67
CA PHE A 500 -18.92 4.83 19.92
C PHE A 500 -20.07 4.02 20.50
N ALA A 501 -21.18 4.69 20.76
CA ALA A 501 -22.44 4.08 21.18
C ALA A 501 -23.46 4.19 20.05
N LEU A 502 -24.16 3.12 19.77
CA LEU A 502 -25.13 3.00 18.67
C LEU A 502 -26.41 2.36 19.18
N ASN A 503 -27.52 2.57 18.46
CA ASN A 503 -28.83 2.04 18.82
C ASN A 503 -29.36 2.51 20.19
N ILE A 504 -29.10 3.76 20.54
CA ILE A 504 -29.72 4.39 21.68
C ILE A 504 -31.13 4.80 21.21
N THR A 505 -32.15 4.22 21.81
CA THR A 505 -33.54 4.55 21.48
C THR A 505 -33.92 5.88 22.13
N ASP A 506 -34.97 6.54 21.60
CA ASP A 506 -35.43 7.82 22.17
C ASP A 506 -35.79 7.70 23.66
N ASP A 507 -36.34 6.56 24.05
CA ASP A 507 -36.69 6.27 25.45
C ASP A 507 -35.47 6.11 26.36
N ASP A 508 -34.36 5.60 25.82
CA ASP A 508 -33.13 5.33 26.57
C ASP A 508 -32.15 6.52 26.57
N GLN A 509 -32.36 7.52 25.72
CA GLN A 509 -31.44 8.62 25.50
C GLN A 509 -31.06 9.37 26.78
N VAL A 510 -32.06 9.73 27.59
CA VAL A 510 -31.83 10.49 28.82
C VAL A 510 -31.04 9.65 29.83
N ALA A 511 -31.43 8.38 30.01
CA ALA A 511 -30.77 7.46 30.94
C ALA A 511 -29.32 7.18 30.50
N PHE A 512 -29.06 7.09 29.19
CA PHE A 512 -27.74 6.90 28.64
C PHE A 512 -26.82 8.12 28.89
N ILE A 513 -27.32 9.34 28.60
CA ILE A 513 -26.60 10.59 28.86
C ILE A 513 -26.21 10.70 30.33
N GLU A 514 -27.16 10.45 31.23
CA GLU A 514 -26.95 10.50 32.69
C GLU A 514 -25.93 9.43 33.14
N ALA A 515 -26.00 8.23 32.58
CA ALA A 515 -25.09 7.14 32.92
C ALA A 515 -23.64 7.42 32.49
N VAL A 516 -23.42 8.06 31.33
CA VAL A 516 -22.09 8.42 30.83
C VAL A 516 -21.52 9.60 31.62
N THR A 517 -22.28 10.67 31.76
CA THR A 517 -21.83 11.90 32.43
C THR A 517 -21.60 11.70 33.95
N SER A 518 -22.43 10.90 34.62
CA SER A 518 -22.21 10.59 36.04
C SER A 518 -20.93 9.80 36.31
N ARG A 519 -20.39 9.10 35.29
CA ARG A 519 -19.12 8.38 35.37
C ARG A 519 -17.91 9.18 34.85
N GLY A 520 -18.10 10.49 34.56
CA GLY A 520 -17.06 11.39 34.10
C GLY A 520 -16.68 11.19 32.63
N GLY A 521 -17.55 10.54 31.84
CA GLY A 521 -17.38 10.46 30.40
C GLY A 521 -17.75 11.78 29.72
N ASP A 522 -16.95 12.20 28.73
CA ASP A 522 -17.29 13.29 27.82
C ASP A 522 -18.13 12.74 26.67
N LEU A 523 -19.29 13.36 26.41
CA LEU A 523 -20.27 12.88 25.45
C LEU A 523 -20.40 13.86 24.28
N ALA A 524 -20.11 13.38 23.07
CA ALA A 524 -20.45 14.11 21.86
C ALA A 524 -21.98 14.15 21.64
N PRO A 525 -22.50 15.10 20.87
CA PRO A 525 -23.93 15.13 20.55
C PRO A 525 -24.41 13.81 19.96
N LEU A 526 -25.58 13.35 20.39
CA LEU A 526 -26.23 12.19 19.80
C LEU A 526 -26.89 12.60 18.48
N TYR A 527 -26.59 11.87 17.41
CA TYR A 527 -27.10 12.13 16.08
C TYR A 527 -28.15 11.08 15.71
N PRO A 528 -29.37 11.47 15.30
CA PRO A 528 -30.35 10.53 14.78
C PRO A 528 -29.85 9.96 13.44
N ILE A 529 -29.94 8.65 13.26
CA ILE A 529 -29.61 7.97 12.01
C ILE A 529 -30.88 7.42 11.39
N VAL A 530 -31.22 7.96 10.23
CA VAL A 530 -32.38 7.53 9.45
C VAL A 530 -31.91 6.85 8.17
N ARG A 531 -32.50 5.71 7.82
CA ARG A 531 -32.18 5.00 6.58
C ARG A 531 -33.03 5.53 5.45
N GLY A 532 -32.38 6.11 4.46
CA GLY A 532 -33.06 6.65 3.28
C GLY A 532 -32.43 6.16 1.98
N ARG A 533 -33.26 5.90 0.99
CA ARG A 533 -32.83 5.52 -0.36
C ARG A 533 -32.98 6.69 -1.31
N LEU A 534 -31.91 7.10 -1.96
CA LEU A 534 -31.93 8.11 -3.01
C LEU A 534 -32.62 7.56 -4.26
N GLU A 535 -33.65 8.23 -4.74
CA GLU A 535 -34.47 7.80 -5.89
C GLU A 535 -34.24 8.69 -7.11
N THR A 536 -34.36 9.99 -6.93
CA THR A 536 -34.32 10.94 -8.05
C THR A 536 -33.51 12.19 -7.72
N VAL A 537 -32.96 12.80 -8.75
CA VAL A 537 -32.35 14.14 -8.73
C VAL A 537 -33.18 15.00 -9.68
N ASN A 538 -33.75 16.12 -9.21
CA ASN A 538 -34.64 17.00 -9.99
C ASN A 538 -35.80 16.22 -10.64
N GLU A 539 -36.39 15.28 -9.92
CA GLU A 539 -37.43 14.36 -10.38
C GLU A 539 -37.00 13.35 -11.47
N ILE A 540 -35.76 13.41 -11.93
CA ILE A 540 -35.22 12.47 -12.92
C ILE A 540 -34.71 11.23 -12.15
N PRO A 541 -35.09 10.00 -12.53
CA PRO A 541 -34.54 8.80 -11.93
C PRO A 541 -33.01 8.78 -11.97
N LEU A 542 -32.38 8.31 -10.90
CA LEU A 542 -30.92 8.38 -10.74
C LEU A 542 -30.15 7.76 -11.92
N ILE A 543 -30.67 6.67 -12.50
CA ILE A 543 -30.06 5.99 -13.65
C ILE A 543 -30.10 6.88 -14.91
N GLU A 544 -31.19 7.63 -15.11
CA GLU A 544 -31.33 8.55 -16.24
C GLU A 544 -30.49 9.81 -16.01
N HIS A 545 -30.44 10.32 -14.77
CA HIS A 545 -29.61 11.47 -14.40
C HIS A 545 -28.12 11.19 -14.70
N LEU A 546 -27.64 9.99 -14.42
CA LEU A 546 -26.28 9.54 -14.71
C LEU A 546 -26.08 9.06 -16.16
N GLN A 547 -26.97 9.40 -17.08
CA GLN A 547 -26.87 9.09 -18.53
C GLN A 547 -26.66 7.59 -18.82
N GLY A 548 -27.27 6.72 -18.04
CA GLY A 548 -27.15 5.27 -18.17
C GLY A 548 -25.88 4.69 -17.53
N ILE A 549 -25.06 5.50 -16.90
CA ILE A 549 -23.96 5.02 -16.06
C ILE A 549 -24.55 4.39 -14.79
N GLU A 550 -24.09 3.20 -14.45
CA GLU A 550 -24.59 2.51 -13.28
C GLU A 550 -24.24 3.29 -12.00
N PRO A 551 -25.25 3.60 -11.13
CA PRO A 551 -25.01 4.38 -9.92
C PRO A 551 -23.94 3.76 -9.03
N PRO A 552 -23.13 4.58 -8.33
CA PRO A 552 -22.12 4.10 -7.40
C PRO A 552 -22.70 3.12 -6.39
N GLY A 553 -21.90 2.16 -5.96
CA GLY A 553 -22.34 1.14 -5.00
C GLY A 553 -22.80 1.71 -3.65
N SER A 554 -22.37 2.93 -3.32
CA SER A 554 -22.80 3.71 -2.16
C SER A 554 -24.28 4.05 -2.19
N VAL A 555 -24.84 4.34 -3.38
CA VAL A 555 -26.23 4.83 -3.55
C VAL A 555 -27.23 3.72 -3.86
N ARG A 556 -26.76 2.53 -4.25
CA ARG A 556 -27.64 1.36 -4.47
C ARG A 556 -28.19 0.76 -3.17
N ARG A 557 -27.61 1.12 -2.06
CA ARG A 557 -28.07 0.76 -0.71
C ARG A 557 -28.73 1.95 -0.04
N GLU A 558 -29.44 1.70 1.04
CA GLU A 558 -29.92 2.76 1.90
C GLU A 558 -28.74 3.56 2.46
N LEU A 559 -28.83 4.87 2.33
CA LEU A 559 -27.90 5.82 2.91
C LEU A 559 -28.25 6.06 4.38
N SER A 560 -27.25 6.33 5.19
CA SER A 560 -27.45 6.80 6.56
C SER A 560 -27.57 8.32 6.53
N LEU A 561 -28.79 8.82 6.66
CA LEU A 561 -29.08 10.23 6.76
C LEU A 561 -29.05 10.64 8.22
N THR A 562 -28.60 11.84 8.51
CA THR A 562 -28.63 12.41 9.84
C THR A 562 -29.16 13.84 9.78
N GLU A 563 -29.67 14.32 10.90
CA GLU A 563 -30.12 15.69 11.07
C GLU A 563 -29.20 16.40 12.07
N SER A 564 -28.72 17.58 11.69
CA SER A 564 -27.91 18.43 12.56
C SER A 564 -27.93 19.88 12.06
N GLY A 565 -28.27 20.81 12.91
CA GLY A 565 -28.16 22.24 12.62
C GLY A 565 -26.75 22.83 12.88
N VAL A 566 -25.78 21.98 13.23
CA VAL A 566 -24.41 22.36 13.50
C VAL A 566 -23.49 21.48 12.68
N LEU A 567 -22.56 22.09 11.96
CA LEU A 567 -21.50 21.36 11.24
C LEU A 567 -20.64 20.60 12.26
N GLY A 568 -20.44 19.31 12.01
CA GLY A 568 -19.53 18.51 12.83
C GLY A 568 -18.12 19.11 12.85
N ARG A 569 -17.41 19.02 13.96
CA ARG A 569 -16.07 19.62 14.15
C ARG A 569 -15.06 19.19 13.10
N ASP A 570 -15.18 17.96 12.62
CA ASP A 570 -14.25 17.34 11.66
C ASP A 570 -14.71 17.53 10.21
N ASN A 571 -15.85 18.20 9.99
CA ASN A 571 -16.37 18.47 8.67
C ASN A 571 -16.01 19.89 8.23
N GLN A 572 -15.68 20.03 6.95
CA GLN A 572 -15.43 21.33 6.30
C GLN A 572 -16.35 21.46 5.10
N VAL A 573 -16.85 22.67 4.87
CA VAL A 573 -17.65 22.95 3.68
C VAL A 573 -16.69 23.15 2.51
N ASP A 574 -16.80 22.29 1.51
CA ASP A 574 -16.01 22.35 0.28
C ASP A 574 -16.67 23.26 -0.77
N ARG A 575 -17.99 23.12 -0.91
CA ARG A 575 -18.80 23.93 -1.88
C ARG A 575 -20.08 24.38 -1.21
N GLY A 576 -20.55 25.57 -1.57
CA GLY A 576 -21.80 26.13 -1.07
C GLY A 576 -21.73 26.56 0.38
N ARG A 577 -22.73 26.19 1.18
CA ARG A 577 -22.82 26.52 2.61
C ARG A 577 -23.41 25.37 3.42
N PHE A 578 -23.14 25.34 4.70
CA PHE A 578 -23.90 24.50 5.63
C PHE A 578 -25.17 25.23 6.06
N PHE A 579 -26.23 24.48 6.32
CA PHE A 579 -27.50 25.01 6.83
C PHE A 579 -27.49 25.08 8.36
N THR A 580 -28.32 25.94 8.89
CA THR A 580 -28.53 26.11 10.34
C THR A 580 -29.99 25.83 10.69
N ASN A 581 -30.31 25.66 11.97
CA ASN A 581 -31.69 25.47 12.41
C ASN A 581 -32.62 26.65 12.03
N ALA A 582 -32.07 27.82 11.68
CA ALA A 582 -32.85 28.98 11.26
C ALA A 582 -33.30 28.91 9.79
N ASP A 583 -32.68 28.08 8.97
CA ASP A 583 -33.03 27.93 7.53
C ASP A 583 -34.30 27.11 7.30
N GLY A 584 -34.78 26.39 8.30
CA GLY A 584 -35.94 25.50 8.20
C GLY A 584 -35.63 24.13 7.56
N PRO A 585 -36.65 23.25 7.45
CA PRO A 585 -36.49 21.92 6.87
C PRO A 585 -36.37 21.94 5.34
N GLY A 586 -35.83 20.88 4.76
CA GLY A 586 -35.76 20.66 3.31
C GLY A 586 -34.45 21.06 2.66
N LEU A 587 -33.40 21.26 3.43
CA LEU A 587 -32.04 21.48 2.93
C LEU A 587 -31.15 20.29 3.24
N VAL A 588 -30.16 20.04 2.37
CA VAL A 588 -29.20 18.96 2.58
C VAL A 588 -27.78 19.39 2.15
N THR A 589 -26.80 18.93 2.90
CA THR A 589 -25.40 18.92 2.50
C THR A 589 -24.97 17.47 2.20
N VAL A 590 -24.21 17.28 1.15
CA VAL A 590 -23.82 15.97 0.63
C VAL A 590 -22.29 15.83 0.76
N GLU A 591 -21.80 14.65 1.12
CA GLU A 591 -20.36 14.36 1.12
C GLU A 591 -19.76 14.71 -0.27
N SER A 592 -18.63 15.44 -0.31
CA SER A 592 -18.03 15.95 -1.55
C SER A 592 -17.78 14.85 -2.58
N LYS A 593 -17.35 13.67 -2.15
CA LYS A 593 -17.15 12.52 -3.02
C LYS A 593 -18.47 12.05 -3.65
N LEU A 594 -19.52 11.94 -2.86
CA LEU A 594 -20.85 11.54 -3.35
C LEU A 594 -21.46 12.63 -4.25
N PHE A 595 -21.22 13.89 -3.93
CA PHE A 595 -21.62 15.04 -4.75
C PHE A 595 -21.01 14.95 -6.16
N ASP A 596 -19.70 14.65 -6.27
CA ASP A 596 -19.01 14.46 -7.55
C ASP A 596 -19.44 13.18 -8.28
N GLU A 597 -19.57 12.05 -7.56
CA GLU A 597 -19.99 10.76 -8.14
C GLU A 597 -21.41 10.80 -8.71
N LEU A 598 -22.28 11.66 -8.19
CA LEU A 598 -23.66 11.83 -8.65
C LEU A 598 -23.85 13.01 -9.61
N ASP A 599 -22.77 13.72 -9.96
CA ASP A 599 -22.81 14.94 -10.80
C ASP A 599 -23.85 15.96 -10.32
N LEU A 600 -23.89 16.19 -8.98
CA LEU A 600 -24.82 17.12 -8.36
C LEU A 600 -24.37 18.57 -8.53
N GLN A 601 -25.36 19.48 -8.55
CA GLN A 601 -25.14 20.92 -8.52
C GLN A 601 -25.82 21.55 -7.30
N LEU A 602 -25.32 22.70 -6.86
CA LEU A 602 -25.98 23.46 -5.81
C LEU A 602 -27.35 23.94 -6.32
N GLY A 603 -28.39 23.71 -5.52
CA GLY A 603 -29.77 23.98 -5.87
C GLY A 603 -30.55 22.78 -6.45
N ASP A 604 -29.87 21.63 -6.68
CA ASP A 604 -30.58 20.43 -7.11
C ASP A 604 -31.52 19.93 -5.99
N ILE A 605 -32.66 19.41 -6.38
CA ILE A 605 -33.62 18.81 -5.44
C ILE A 605 -33.46 17.29 -5.50
N ILE A 606 -33.09 16.71 -4.37
CA ILE A 606 -32.95 15.26 -4.25
C ILE A 606 -34.10 14.68 -3.44
N HIS A 607 -34.54 13.50 -3.86
CA HIS A 607 -35.65 12.81 -3.22
C HIS A 607 -35.17 11.48 -2.62
N TYR A 608 -35.51 11.30 -1.35
CA TYR A 608 -35.24 10.07 -0.61
C TYR A 608 -36.53 9.38 -0.23
N THR A 609 -36.54 8.06 -0.30
CA THR A 609 -37.57 7.24 0.35
C THR A 609 -37.06 6.80 1.72
N VAL A 610 -37.81 7.14 2.76
CA VAL A 610 -37.55 6.82 4.16
C VAL A 610 -38.74 6.05 4.71
N GLY A 611 -38.63 4.74 4.85
CA GLY A 611 -39.80 3.91 5.19
C GLY A 611 -40.91 4.06 4.15
N PRO A 612 -42.14 4.48 4.54
CA PRO A 612 -43.25 4.74 3.62
C PRO A 612 -43.22 6.16 3.02
N ASP A 613 -42.41 7.06 3.55
CA ASP A 613 -42.46 8.49 3.20
C ASP A 613 -41.41 8.87 2.17
N ARG A 614 -41.76 9.84 1.32
CA ARG A 614 -40.83 10.46 0.37
C ARG A 614 -40.46 11.85 0.89
N ILE A 615 -39.16 12.05 1.10
CA ILE A 615 -38.59 13.31 1.59
C ILE A 615 -37.86 13.98 0.44
N SER A 616 -38.04 15.28 0.28
CA SER A 616 -37.32 16.10 -0.70
C SER A 616 -36.43 17.11 0.02
N ALA A 617 -35.24 17.33 -0.50
CA ALA A 617 -34.30 18.32 0.04
C ALA A 617 -33.49 18.98 -1.07
N GLU A 618 -33.24 20.27 -0.93
CA GLU A 618 -32.39 21.06 -1.81
C GLU A 618 -30.93 20.94 -1.39
N VAL A 619 -30.05 20.67 -2.32
CA VAL A 619 -28.60 20.59 -2.12
C VAL A 619 -28.01 21.98 -1.98
N VAL A 620 -27.61 22.36 -0.77
CA VAL A 620 -27.06 23.70 -0.47
C VAL A 620 -25.55 23.71 -0.26
N GLY A 621 -24.94 22.53 -0.17
CA GLY A 621 -23.49 22.42 0.00
C GLY A 621 -22.95 21.00 -0.07
N SER A 622 -21.63 20.92 -0.14
CA SER A 622 -20.89 19.69 0.02
C SER A 622 -19.73 19.87 0.98
#